data_efa2e6dc2dce3d732acb4c670044a164
#
_entry.id   efa2e6dc2dce3d732acb4c670044a164
#
_cell.length_a   1.000
_cell.length_b   1.000
_cell.length_c   1.000
_cell.angle_alpha   90.00
_cell.angle_beta   90.00
_cell.angle_gamma   90.00
#
_symmetry.space_group_name_H-M   'P 1'
#
loop_
_entity.id
_entity.type
_entity.pdbx_description
1 polymer ?
#
loop_
_entity_poly.entity_id
_entity_poly.type
_entity_poly.pdbx_seq_one_letter_code
_entity_poly.pdbx_strand_id
1 'polypeptide(L)'
;MNSENSENFEEIGETGKITDRKGSSQNSIIAGLRREQILDAAALTLIETGYTGTSLAEIARRADISTALISYYFPTKKELIETLRVSLLQKQENYVHEKVAKAETPLEMLYIYIRACLAYSEERRQENEALMEIIYNARNENGIPYYKLFGNDETELLEKILEAVQRKGGFPGMNPKSLAIIINGAVRGYTMDSNISDRPDYETYCDDLIESVSMLSGFSRKYTYEPIHQ
;
A
#
# COMPACT_ATOMS: atom_id res chain seq x y z
N MET A 1 -72.87 34.20 12.23
CA MET A 1 -72.12 35.39 11.85
C MET A 1 -70.74 34.89 11.54
N ASN A 2 -70.53 34.62 10.27
CA ASN A 2 -69.54 35.17 9.34
C ASN A 2 -68.10 34.67 9.63
N SER A 3 -67.33 34.28 8.74
CA SER A 3 -67.37 34.26 7.27
C SER A 3 -66.20 33.37 6.76
N GLU A 4 -66.43 32.79 5.62
CA GLU A 4 -65.53 32.10 4.77
C GLU A 4 -64.19 32.85 4.52
N ASN A 5 -63.12 32.12 4.45
CA ASN A 5 -62.05 32.49 3.50
C ASN A 5 -61.38 31.22 3.00
N SER A 6 -61.59 30.97 1.74
CA SER A 6 -60.92 30.00 0.90
C SER A 6 -59.54 30.53 0.54
N GLU A 7 -58.48 29.81 0.88
CA GLU A 7 -57.15 30.05 0.34
C GLU A 7 -56.73 28.92 -0.61
N ASN A 8 -56.51 29.34 -1.83
CA ASN A 8 -55.95 28.54 -2.93
C ASN A 8 -54.61 27.96 -2.55
N PHE A 9 -54.46 26.66 -2.60
CA PHE A 9 -53.16 26.00 -2.70
C PHE A 9 -52.76 25.92 -4.16
N GLU A 10 -51.80 26.72 -4.55
CA GLU A 10 -51.03 26.55 -5.79
C GLU A 10 -50.14 25.30 -5.68
N GLU A 11 -50.37 24.37 -6.55
CA GLU A 11 -49.51 23.22 -6.84
C GLU A 11 -48.19 23.74 -7.46
N ILE A 12 -47.08 23.78 -6.68
CA ILE A 12 -45.75 24.00 -7.22
C ILE A 12 -45.16 22.64 -7.53
N GLY A 13 -44.97 22.37 -8.82
CA GLY A 13 -44.44 21.12 -9.37
C GLY A 13 -43.04 20.79 -8.88
N GLU A 14 -42.92 19.62 -8.26
CA GLU A 14 -41.65 18.92 -8.05
C GLU A 14 -41.19 18.21 -9.36
N THR A 15 -40.52 18.91 -10.22
CA THR A 15 -39.76 18.28 -11.32
C THR A 15 -38.52 19.08 -11.62
N GLY A 16 -37.41 18.79 -10.93
CA GLY A 16 -36.15 19.49 -11.24
C GLY A 16 -34.95 19.19 -10.38
N LYS A 17 -34.78 17.99 -9.79
CA LYS A 17 -33.55 17.69 -9.00
C LYS A 17 -33.09 16.23 -8.98
N ILE A 18 -33.52 15.36 -9.87
CA ILE A 18 -33.12 13.93 -9.82
C ILE A 18 -32.07 13.56 -10.89
N THR A 19 -31.83 14.38 -11.91
CA THR A 19 -30.95 14.05 -13.04
C THR A 19 -29.46 14.37 -12.81
N ASP A 20 -29.11 15.23 -11.85
CA ASP A 20 -27.74 15.71 -11.67
C ASP A 20 -26.86 14.78 -10.79
N ARG A 21 -27.44 13.99 -9.90
CA ARG A 21 -26.67 13.10 -9.03
C ARG A 21 -26.12 11.85 -9.73
N LYS A 22 -26.79 11.32 -10.75
CA LYS A 22 -26.29 10.17 -11.52
C LYS A 22 -25.15 10.55 -12.47
N GLY A 23 -25.20 11.71 -13.09
CA GLY A 23 -24.15 12.20 -13.97
C GLY A 23 -22.85 12.54 -13.23
N SER A 24 -22.93 13.13 -12.04
CA SER A 24 -21.77 13.45 -11.22
C SER A 24 -21.06 12.18 -10.67
N SER A 25 -21.82 11.16 -10.29
CA SER A 25 -21.28 9.87 -9.82
C SER A 25 -20.58 9.11 -10.96
N GLN A 26 -21.16 9.09 -12.14
CA GLN A 26 -20.57 8.40 -13.31
C GLN A 26 -19.31 9.09 -13.82
N ASN A 27 -19.28 10.42 -13.82
CA ASN A 27 -18.08 11.21 -14.16
C ASN A 27 -16.96 11.00 -13.13
N SER A 28 -17.28 10.89 -11.85
CA SER A 28 -16.33 10.60 -10.79
C SER A 28 -15.70 9.20 -10.93
N ILE A 29 -16.49 8.18 -11.28
CA ILE A 29 -15.99 6.81 -11.53
C ILE A 29 -15.05 6.79 -12.73
N ILE A 30 -15.43 7.42 -13.85
CA ILE A 30 -14.61 7.50 -15.06
C ILE A 30 -13.29 8.22 -14.77
N ALA A 31 -13.34 9.31 -14.00
CA ALA A 31 -12.13 10.04 -13.58
C ALA A 31 -11.22 9.18 -12.70
N GLY A 32 -11.78 8.38 -11.78
CA GLY A 32 -11.03 7.42 -10.96
C GLY A 32 -10.32 6.37 -11.81
N LEU A 33 -11.03 5.70 -12.70
CA LEU A 33 -10.46 4.70 -13.61
C LEU A 33 -9.35 5.29 -14.51
N ARG A 34 -9.51 6.53 -14.94
CA ARG A 34 -8.46 7.21 -15.73
C ARG A 34 -7.21 7.52 -14.91
N ARG A 35 -7.38 7.94 -13.65
CA ARG A 35 -6.23 8.15 -12.75
C ARG A 35 -5.48 6.84 -12.51
N GLU A 36 -6.18 5.74 -12.27
CA GLU A 36 -5.57 4.41 -12.12
C GLU A 36 -4.80 3.98 -13.37
N GLN A 37 -5.39 4.12 -14.56
CA GLN A 37 -4.70 3.82 -15.82
C GLN A 37 -3.38 4.61 -15.97
N ILE A 38 -3.38 5.88 -15.58
CA ILE A 38 -2.16 6.72 -15.62
C ILE A 38 -1.14 6.24 -14.59
N LEU A 39 -1.55 5.88 -13.38
CA LEU A 39 -0.66 5.39 -12.34
C LEU A 39 -0.04 4.03 -12.71
N ASP A 40 -0.81 3.12 -13.29
CA ASP A 40 -0.29 1.83 -13.78
C ASP A 40 0.75 2.02 -14.90
N ALA A 41 0.45 2.89 -15.86
CA ALA A 41 1.41 3.25 -16.91
C ALA A 41 2.68 3.92 -16.35
N ALA A 42 2.54 4.74 -15.31
CA ALA A 42 3.68 5.37 -14.64
C ALA A 42 4.55 4.34 -13.90
N ALA A 43 3.96 3.37 -13.21
CA ALA A 43 4.67 2.29 -12.54
C ALA A 43 5.54 1.50 -13.54
N LEU A 44 4.94 1.06 -14.65
CA LEU A 44 5.65 0.33 -15.71
C LEU A 44 6.75 1.17 -16.37
N THR A 45 6.50 2.47 -16.57
CA THR A 45 7.51 3.37 -17.13
C THR A 45 8.70 3.54 -16.19
N LEU A 46 8.43 3.67 -14.88
CA LEU A 46 9.49 3.76 -13.86
C LEU A 46 10.39 2.53 -13.85
N ILE A 47 9.81 1.34 -13.90
CA ILE A 47 10.57 0.07 -13.92
C ILE A 47 11.48 0.00 -15.15
N GLU A 48 11.00 0.39 -16.33
CA GLU A 48 11.75 0.28 -17.56
C GLU A 48 12.80 1.37 -17.76
N THR A 49 12.49 2.61 -17.39
CA THR A 49 13.34 3.78 -17.72
C THR A 49 14.02 4.41 -16.52
N GLY A 50 13.70 3.95 -15.31
CA GLY A 50 14.12 4.56 -14.06
C GLY A 50 13.45 5.91 -13.80
N TYR A 51 13.61 6.43 -12.59
CA TYR A 51 13.03 7.73 -12.20
C TYR A 51 13.48 8.88 -13.10
N THR A 52 14.77 8.92 -13.48
CA THR A 52 15.31 10.00 -14.31
C THR A 52 14.78 9.96 -15.73
N GLY A 53 14.67 8.76 -16.33
CA GLY A 53 14.17 8.55 -17.70
C GLY A 53 12.64 8.71 -17.84
N THR A 54 11.90 8.61 -16.74
CA THR A 54 10.44 8.76 -16.75
C THR A 54 10.03 10.21 -17.03
N SER A 55 9.05 10.40 -17.94
CA SER A 55 8.45 11.70 -18.24
C SER A 55 6.93 11.58 -18.46
N LEU A 56 6.19 12.69 -18.30
CA LEU A 56 4.75 12.70 -18.59
C LEU A 56 4.44 12.29 -20.03
N ALA A 57 5.31 12.63 -20.99
CA ALA A 57 5.15 12.23 -22.39
C ALA A 57 5.31 10.73 -22.59
N GLU A 58 6.28 10.11 -21.92
CA GLU A 58 6.51 8.65 -22.00
C GLU A 58 5.37 7.87 -21.34
N ILE A 59 4.89 8.35 -20.19
CA ILE A 59 3.71 7.78 -19.52
C ILE A 59 2.47 7.90 -20.40
N ALA A 60 2.27 9.05 -21.08
CA ALA A 60 1.16 9.28 -21.99
C ALA A 60 1.19 8.29 -23.16
N ARG A 61 2.36 8.09 -23.76
CA ARG A 61 2.58 7.13 -24.84
C ARG A 61 2.23 5.70 -24.39
N ARG A 62 2.64 5.30 -23.19
CA ARG A 62 2.36 3.98 -22.62
C ARG A 62 0.87 3.79 -22.29
N ALA A 63 0.24 4.81 -21.74
CA ALA A 63 -1.18 4.79 -21.40
C ALA A 63 -2.12 4.94 -22.61
N ASP A 64 -1.56 5.13 -23.81
CA ASP A 64 -2.31 5.42 -25.04
C ASP A 64 -3.28 6.61 -24.89
N ILE A 65 -2.78 7.71 -24.34
CA ILE A 65 -3.51 8.97 -24.15
C ILE A 65 -2.63 10.17 -24.49
N SER A 66 -3.25 11.35 -24.61
CA SER A 66 -2.48 12.58 -24.85
C SER A 66 -1.74 13.07 -23.61
N THR A 67 -0.57 13.69 -23.77
CA THR A 67 0.15 14.36 -22.68
C THR A 67 -0.69 15.47 -22.03
N ALA A 68 -1.56 16.15 -22.81
CA ALA A 68 -2.49 17.15 -22.29
C ALA A 68 -3.49 16.54 -21.31
N LEU A 69 -3.97 15.32 -21.58
CA LEU A 69 -4.86 14.60 -20.67
C LEU A 69 -4.16 14.20 -19.38
N ILE A 70 -2.89 13.73 -19.45
CA ILE A 70 -2.11 13.47 -18.22
C ILE A 70 -1.96 14.76 -17.42
N SER A 71 -1.56 15.87 -18.05
CA SER A 71 -1.36 17.15 -17.36
C SER A 71 -2.63 17.71 -16.72
N TYR A 72 -3.80 17.33 -17.23
CA TYR A 72 -5.08 17.63 -16.59
C TYR A 72 -5.26 16.90 -15.26
N TYR A 73 -4.84 15.62 -15.17
CA TYR A 73 -4.93 14.81 -13.95
C TYR A 73 -3.75 15.00 -12.99
N PHE A 74 -2.57 15.23 -13.55
CA PHE A 74 -1.29 15.36 -12.83
C PHE A 74 -0.46 16.49 -13.47
N PRO A 75 -0.56 17.71 -12.97
CA PRO A 75 0.12 18.87 -13.51
C PRO A 75 1.64 18.71 -13.63
N THR A 76 2.25 17.92 -12.76
CA THR A 76 3.69 17.68 -12.76
C THR A 76 4.04 16.21 -12.59
N LYS A 77 5.21 15.80 -13.11
CA LYS A 77 5.77 14.47 -12.85
C LYS A 77 5.87 14.20 -11.33
N LYS A 78 6.27 15.20 -10.55
CA LYS A 78 6.44 15.07 -9.12
C LYS A 78 5.14 14.71 -8.42
N GLU A 79 4.05 15.37 -8.75
CA GLU A 79 2.72 15.09 -8.19
C GLU A 79 2.22 13.70 -8.60
N LEU A 80 2.44 13.31 -9.85
CA LEU A 80 2.10 11.96 -10.33
C LEU A 80 2.87 10.89 -9.55
N ILE A 81 4.18 11.04 -9.42
CA ILE A 81 5.03 10.08 -8.70
C ILE A 81 4.71 10.02 -7.21
N GLU A 82 4.39 11.15 -6.57
CA GLU A 82 3.95 11.16 -5.17
C GLU A 82 2.60 10.45 -5.00
N THR A 83 1.65 10.68 -5.89
CA THR A 83 0.36 9.98 -5.87
C THR A 83 0.56 8.47 -6.08
N LEU A 84 1.43 8.08 -7.02
CA LEU A 84 1.77 6.68 -7.26
C LEU A 84 2.39 6.03 -6.01
N ARG A 85 3.37 6.71 -5.38
CA ARG A 85 4.01 6.23 -4.15
C ARG A 85 2.99 5.95 -3.04
N VAL A 86 2.11 6.92 -2.78
CA VAL A 86 1.06 6.79 -1.76
C VAL A 86 0.12 5.63 -2.10
N SER A 87 -0.29 5.50 -3.37
CA SER A 87 -1.15 4.40 -3.81
C SER A 87 -0.50 3.02 -3.63
N LEU A 88 0.80 2.89 -3.97
CA LEU A 88 1.53 1.62 -3.82
C LEU A 88 1.71 1.24 -2.35
N LEU A 89 2.07 2.20 -1.49
CA LEU A 89 2.15 1.97 -0.04
C LEU A 89 0.80 1.53 0.54
N GLN A 90 -0.29 2.19 0.15
CA GLN A 90 -1.63 1.84 0.61
C GLN A 90 -2.06 0.43 0.17
N LYS A 91 -1.72 0.02 -1.06
CA LYS A 91 -1.98 -1.34 -1.55
C LYS A 91 -1.22 -2.38 -0.72
N GLN A 92 0.06 -2.14 -0.44
CA GLN A 92 0.88 -3.01 0.40
C GLN A 92 0.33 -3.10 1.83
N GLU A 93 0.02 -1.97 2.45
CA GLU A 93 -0.55 -1.90 3.79
C GLU A 93 -1.89 -2.65 3.88
N ASN A 94 -2.80 -2.42 2.94
CA ASN A 94 -4.09 -3.10 2.90
C ASN A 94 -3.92 -4.63 2.78
N TYR A 95 -2.99 -5.08 1.92
CA TYR A 95 -2.69 -6.50 1.75
C TYR A 95 -2.22 -7.13 3.06
N VAL A 96 -1.28 -6.49 3.75
CA VAL A 96 -0.74 -6.98 5.03
C VAL A 96 -1.82 -6.96 6.12
N HIS A 97 -2.57 -5.88 6.25
CA HIS A 97 -3.66 -5.75 7.23
C HIS A 97 -4.74 -6.82 7.03
N GLU A 98 -5.15 -7.09 5.79
CA GLU A 98 -6.15 -8.13 5.49
C GLU A 98 -5.69 -9.53 5.94
N LYS A 99 -4.40 -9.84 5.75
CA LYS A 99 -3.85 -11.14 6.18
C LYS A 99 -3.73 -11.21 7.71
N VAL A 100 -3.17 -10.17 8.34
CA VAL A 100 -2.97 -10.11 9.80
C VAL A 100 -4.28 -10.14 10.57
N ALA A 101 -5.35 -9.55 10.01
CA ALA A 101 -6.67 -9.56 10.65
C ALA A 101 -7.29 -10.95 10.84
N LYS A 102 -6.76 -11.98 10.15
CA LYS A 102 -7.21 -13.38 10.27
C LYS A 102 -6.57 -14.14 11.42
N ALA A 103 -5.54 -13.57 12.05
CA ALA A 103 -4.81 -14.20 13.14
C ALA A 103 -5.61 -14.19 14.45
N GLU A 104 -5.50 -15.26 15.22
CA GLU A 104 -6.17 -15.40 16.51
C GLU A 104 -5.29 -14.99 17.70
N THR A 105 -3.97 -15.04 17.54
CA THR A 105 -3.01 -14.73 18.60
C THR A 105 -1.98 -13.68 18.15
N PRO A 106 -1.39 -12.90 19.09
CA PRO A 106 -0.34 -11.94 18.76
C PRO A 106 0.89 -12.57 18.08
N LEU A 107 1.27 -13.77 18.47
CA LEU A 107 2.40 -14.48 17.86
C LEU A 107 2.09 -14.90 16.43
N GLU A 108 0.88 -15.37 16.17
CA GLU A 108 0.39 -15.66 14.83
C GLU A 108 0.31 -14.41 13.98
N MET A 109 -0.18 -13.27 14.53
CA MET A 109 -0.13 -11.97 13.85
C MET A 109 1.28 -11.63 13.37
N LEU A 110 2.29 -11.87 14.20
CA LEU A 110 3.70 -11.61 13.87
C LEU A 110 4.16 -12.47 12.69
N TYR A 111 3.88 -13.77 12.73
CA TYR A 111 4.29 -14.67 11.66
C TYR A 111 3.56 -14.39 10.33
N ILE A 112 2.26 -14.11 10.41
CA ILE A 112 1.47 -13.69 9.23
C ILE A 112 1.97 -12.36 8.68
N TYR A 113 2.34 -11.40 9.54
CA TYR A 113 2.92 -10.12 9.12
C TYR A 113 4.19 -10.34 8.27
N ILE A 114 5.15 -11.12 8.79
CA ILE A 114 6.40 -11.42 8.08
C ILE A 114 6.10 -12.07 6.74
N ARG A 115 5.26 -13.11 6.73
CA ARG A 115 4.86 -13.83 5.52
C ARG A 115 4.16 -12.93 4.52
N ALA A 116 3.22 -12.10 4.96
CA ALA A 116 2.48 -11.19 4.09
C ALA A 116 3.37 -10.13 3.44
N CYS A 117 4.33 -9.56 4.18
CA CYS A 117 5.28 -8.59 3.63
C CYS A 117 6.17 -9.22 2.54
N LEU A 118 6.67 -10.42 2.77
CA LEU A 118 7.48 -11.16 1.81
C LEU A 118 6.64 -11.60 0.60
N ALA A 119 5.43 -12.15 0.82
CA ALA A 119 4.53 -12.59 -0.23
C ALA A 119 4.12 -11.44 -1.15
N TYR A 120 3.82 -10.26 -0.60
CA TYR A 120 3.48 -9.09 -1.39
C TYR A 120 4.57 -8.75 -2.42
N SER A 121 5.83 -8.81 -2.03
CA SER A 121 6.95 -8.51 -2.95
C SER A 121 7.09 -9.52 -4.08
N GLU A 122 6.70 -10.78 -3.89
CA GLU A 122 6.72 -11.80 -4.94
C GLU A 122 5.45 -11.76 -5.81
N GLU A 123 4.27 -11.69 -5.20
CA GLU A 123 2.98 -11.67 -5.90
C GLU A 123 2.73 -10.37 -6.66
N ARG A 124 3.28 -9.25 -6.15
CA ARG A 124 3.13 -7.89 -6.66
C ARG A 124 4.46 -7.27 -7.07
N ARG A 125 5.29 -8.07 -7.73
CA ARG A 125 6.67 -7.70 -8.07
C ARG A 125 6.77 -6.34 -8.76
N GLN A 126 5.95 -6.06 -9.76
CA GLN A 126 5.97 -4.78 -10.48
C GLN A 126 5.61 -3.60 -9.56
N GLU A 127 4.62 -3.74 -8.69
CA GLU A 127 4.25 -2.72 -7.73
C GLU A 127 5.41 -2.44 -6.75
N ASN A 128 6.05 -3.51 -6.26
CA ASN A 128 7.21 -3.41 -5.37
C ASN A 128 8.42 -2.78 -6.06
N GLU A 129 8.76 -3.18 -7.29
CA GLU A 129 9.87 -2.61 -8.07
C GLU A 129 9.64 -1.11 -8.35
N ALA A 130 8.43 -0.71 -8.75
CA ALA A 130 8.09 0.71 -8.94
C ALA A 130 8.20 1.52 -7.65
N LEU A 131 7.72 0.96 -6.52
CA LEU A 131 7.84 1.60 -5.21
C LEU A 131 9.30 1.79 -4.81
N MET A 132 10.14 0.76 -4.96
CA MET A 132 11.56 0.84 -4.63
C MET A 132 12.28 1.86 -5.51
N GLU A 133 11.99 1.92 -6.81
CA GLU A 133 12.54 2.94 -7.71
C GLU A 133 12.21 4.36 -7.21
N ILE A 134 10.98 4.60 -6.76
CA ILE A 134 10.59 5.90 -6.18
C ILE A 134 11.34 6.16 -4.87
N ILE A 135 11.38 5.19 -3.96
CA ILE A 135 11.98 5.36 -2.62
C ILE A 135 13.45 5.74 -2.72
N TYR A 136 14.20 5.12 -3.63
CA TYR A 136 15.64 5.38 -3.75
C TYR A 136 15.99 6.60 -4.58
N ASN A 137 15.22 6.90 -5.61
CA ASN A 137 15.61 7.87 -6.62
C ASN A 137 14.81 9.18 -6.57
N ALA A 138 13.63 9.20 -5.91
CA ALA A 138 12.82 10.40 -5.81
C ALA A 138 13.03 11.14 -4.47
N ARG A 139 12.51 12.38 -4.43
CA ARG A 139 12.55 13.27 -3.26
C ARG A 139 11.16 13.88 -3.04
N ASN A 140 10.81 14.12 -1.77
CA ASN A 140 9.58 14.80 -1.41
C ASN A 140 9.59 16.29 -1.82
N GLU A 141 8.54 17.01 -1.47
CA GLU A 141 8.41 18.46 -1.74
C GLU A 141 9.52 19.31 -1.11
N ASN A 142 10.06 18.87 0.04
CA ASN A 142 11.14 19.54 0.76
C ASN A 142 12.53 19.12 0.27
N GLY A 143 12.63 18.35 -0.83
CA GLY A 143 13.91 17.87 -1.37
C GLY A 143 14.55 16.73 -0.58
N ILE A 144 13.83 16.15 0.41
CA ILE A 144 14.32 15.04 1.22
C ILE A 144 14.11 13.74 0.45
N PRO A 145 15.15 12.89 0.26
CA PRO A 145 15.01 11.59 -0.35
C PRO A 145 14.03 10.71 0.43
N TYR A 146 13.13 10.00 -0.29
CA TYR A 146 12.13 9.16 0.37
C TYR A 146 12.75 8.04 1.20
N TYR A 147 13.91 7.47 0.82
CA TYR A 147 14.57 6.44 1.61
C TYR A 147 14.93 6.89 3.05
N LYS A 148 15.05 8.20 3.29
CA LYS A 148 15.30 8.76 4.63
C LYS A 148 14.03 8.90 5.46
N LEU A 149 12.87 8.87 4.82
CA LEU A 149 11.55 8.97 5.45
C LEU A 149 10.88 7.59 5.57
N PHE A 150 11.37 6.64 4.76
CA PHE A 150 10.85 5.29 4.68
C PHE A 150 11.11 4.53 5.99
N GLY A 151 10.06 3.97 6.58
CA GLY A 151 10.14 3.14 7.78
C GLY A 151 9.59 3.77 9.06
N ASN A 152 9.20 5.04 9.08
CA ASN A 152 8.60 5.62 10.28
C ASN A 152 7.13 5.18 10.47
N ASP A 153 6.34 5.13 9.39
CA ASP A 153 4.92 4.76 9.44
C ASP A 153 4.71 3.24 9.29
N GLU A 154 5.61 2.55 8.57
CA GLU A 154 5.53 1.10 8.34
C GLU A 154 5.85 0.24 9.56
N THR A 155 6.52 0.82 10.58
CA THR A 155 6.87 0.09 11.81
C THR A 155 5.71 0.04 12.80
N GLU A 156 4.73 0.93 12.72
CA GLU A 156 3.69 1.09 13.74
C GLU A 156 2.84 -0.18 13.95
N LEU A 157 2.40 -0.83 12.87
CA LEU A 157 1.65 -2.08 12.98
C LEU A 157 2.49 -3.18 13.62
N LEU A 158 3.74 -3.35 13.17
CA LEU A 158 4.65 -4.35 13.69
C LEU A 158 5.00 -4.07 15.17
N GLU A 159 5.24 -2.82 15.55
CA GLU A 159 5.49 -2.44 16.94
C GLU A 159 4.30 -2.83 17.84
N LYS A 160 3.07 -2.53 17.42
CA LYS A 160 1.85 -2.93 18.15
C LYS A 160 1.71 -4.44 18.31
N ILE A 161 2.03 -5.20 17.26
CA ILE A 161 2.04 -6.67 17.30
C ILE A 161 3.09 -7.15 18.30
N LEU A 162 4.31 -6.63 18.23
CA LEU A 162 5.41 -7.02 19.12
C LEU A 162 5.11 -6.68 20.59
N GLU A 163 4.53 -5.52 20.88
CA GLU A 163 4.06 -5.18 22.21
C GLU A 163 2.98 -6.16 22.71
N ALA A 164 2.08 -6.60 21.83
CA ALA A 164 1.07 -7.57 22.19
C ALA A 164 1.70 -8.96 22.49
N VAL A 165 2.72 -9.37 21.73
CA VAL A 165 3.50 -10.60 21.99
C VAL A 165 4.23 -10.48 23.33
N GLN A 166 4.84 -9.34 23.64
CA GLN A 166 5.53 -9.10 24.91
C GLN A 166 4.60 -9.17 26.12
N ARG A 167 3.38 -8.63 26.01
CA ARG A 167 2.36 -8.77 27.07
C ARG A 167 1.99 -10.23 27.36
N LYS A 168 2.28 -11.15 26.45
CA LYS A 168 2.12 -12.60 26.62
C LYS A 168 3.41 -13.31 27.04
N GLY A 169 4.49 -12.56 27.35
CA GLY A 169 5.76 -13.09 27.82
C GLY A 169 6.81 -13.36 26.73
N GLY A 170 6.53 -13.00 25.47
CA GLY A 170 7.51 -13.15 24.39
C GLY A 170 8.57 -12.04 24.40
N PHE A 171 9.71 -12.29 23.77
CA PHE A 171 10.84 -11.36 23.64
C PHE A 171 11.27 -10.68 24.94
N PRO A 172 11.59 -11.44 25.98
CA PRO A 172 11.89 -10.88 27.30
C PRO A 172 13.10 -9.94 27.24
N GLY A 173 12.91 -8.72 27.74
CA GLY A 173 13.98 -7.71 27.82
C GLY A 173 14.33 -7.02 26.49
N MET A 174 13.68 -7.36 25.38
CA MET A 174 13.93 -6.71 24.08
C MET A 174 13.00 -5.49 23.87
N ASN A 175 13.53 -4.45 23.23
CA ASN A 175 12.74 -3.28 22.90
C ASN A 175 11.90 -3.55 21.63
N PRO A 176 10.54 -3.36 21.63
CA PRO A 176 9.67 -3.63 20.47
C PRO A 176 10.09 -2.86 19.21
N LYS A 177 10.50 -1.61 19.37
CA LYS A 177 10.96 -0.78 18.25
C LYS A 177 12.26 -1.31 17.62
N SER A 178 13.20 -1.78 18.46
CA SER A 178 14.43 -2.41 17.96
C SER A 178 14.11 -3.71 17.22
N LEU A 179 13.20 -4.53 17.75
CA LEU A 179 12.74 -5.74 17.07
C LEU A 179 12.06 -5.45 15.74
N ALA A 180 11.20 -4.42 15.69
CA ALA A 180 10.55 -3.99 14.45
C ALA A 180 11.57 -3.57 13.39
N ILE A 181 12.63 -2.83 13.78
CA ILE A 181 13.72 -2.46 12.87
C ILE A 181 14.45 -3.70 12.34
N ILE A 182 14.75 -4.67 13.22
CA ILE A 182 15.45 -5.91 12.83
C ILE A 182 14.59 -6.70 11.85
N ILE A 183 13.32 -6.95 12.17
CA ILE A 183 12.41 -7.75 11.33
C ILE A 183 12.16 -7.06 9.99
N ASN A 184 11.82 -5.78 9.99
CA ASN A 184 11.63 -5.02 8.74
C ASN A 184 12.93 -4.91 7.94
N GLY A 185 14.08 -4.83 8.60
CA GLY A 185 15.39 -4.87 7.96
C GLY A 185 15.63 -6.19 7.23
N ALA A 186 15.29 -7.32 7.83
CA ALA A 186 15.39 -8.64 7.21
C ALA A 186 14.42 -8.79 6.03
N VAL A 187 13.14 -8.42 6.21
CA VAL A 187 12.15 -8.41 5.12
C VAL A 187 12.64 -7.56 3.95
N ARG A 188 13.07 -6.34 4.24
CA ARG A 188 13.55 -5.40 3.22
C ARG A 188 14.80 -5.90 2.50
N GLY A 189 15.75 -6.50 3.23
CA GLY A 189 16.94 -7.09 2.65
C GLY A 189 16.60 -8.12 1.58
N TYR A 190 15.60 -8.96 1.82
CA TYR A 190 15.13 -9.92 0.83
C TYR A 190 14.41 -9.28 -0.36
N THR A 191 13.49 -8.35 -0.09
CA THR A 191 12.61 -7.77 -1.14
C THR A 191 13.34 -6.81 -2.09
N MET A 192 14.45 -6.23 -1.63
CA MET A 192 15.26 -5.29 -2.42
C MET A 192 16.28 -5.97 -3.32
N ASP A 193 16.72 -7.15 -2.96
CA ASP A 193 17.84 -7.82 -3.61
C ASP A 193 17.39 -8.91 -4.58
N SER A 194 16.45 -8.54 -5.44
CA SER A 194 15.90 -9.44 -6.48
C SER A 194 16.95 -9.95 -7.46
N ASN A 195 18.16 -9.37 -7.48
CA ASN A 195 19.24 -9.66 -8.41
C ASN A 195 20.39 -10.51 -7.82
N ILE A 196 20.32 -10.92 -6.55
CA ILE A 196 21.30 -11.87 -6.00
C ILE A 196 21.05 -13.24 -6.64
N SER A 197 22.02 -13.73 -7.41
CA SER A 197 21.92 -14.98 -8.17
C SER A 197 21.76 -16.24 -7.32
N ASP A 198 22.12 -16.19 -6.04
CA ASP A 198 22.13 -17.35 -5.12
C ASP A 198 21.29 -17.09 -3.84
N ARG A 199 20.30 -16.17 -3.89
CA ARG A 199 19.42 -15.98 -2.75
C ARG A 199 18.52 -17.21 -2.56
N PRO A 200 18.16 -17.58 -1.30
CA PRO A 200 17.15 -18.60 -1.05
C PRO A 200 15.83 -18.23 -1.73
N ASP A 201 15.03 -19.22 -2.10
CA ASP A 201 13.67 -18.96 -2.56
C ASP A 201 12.83 -18.33 -1.46
N TYR A 202 11.69 -17.78 -1.86
CA TYR A 202 10.78 -17.06 -0.97
C TYR A 202 10.35 -17.89 0.24
N GLU A 203 9.96 -19.15 0.03
CA GLU A 203 9.42 -19.99 1.10
C GLU A 203 10.52 -20.34 2.12
N THR A 204 11.68 -20.74 1.62
CA THR A 204 12.86 -21.03 2.46
C THR A 204 13.25 -19.81 3.30
N TYR A 205 13.37 -18.64 2.67
CA TYR A 205 13.73 -17.42 3.43
C TYR A 205 12.67 -17.03 4.46
N CYS A 206 11.40 -17.15 4.10
CA CYS A 206 10.29 -16.85 5.00
C CYS A 206 10.30 -17.75 6.23
N ASP A 207 10.48 -19.06 6.04
CA ASP A 207 10.52 -20.02 7.12
C ASP A 207 11.74 -19.84 8.01
N ASP A 208 12.92 -19.58 7.46
CA ASP A 208 14.15 -19.28 8.21
C ASP A 208 14.01 -18.00 9.04
N LEU A 209 13.39 -16.94 8.48
CA LEU A 209 13.17 -15.71 9.21
C LEU A 209 12.17 -15.91 10.35
N ILE A 210 11.06 -16.61 10.11
CA ILE A 210 10.05 -16.93 11.13
C ILE A 210 10.68 -17.80 12.23
N GLU A 211 11.50 -18.77 11.87
CA GLU A 211 12.21 -19.61 12.86
C GLU A 211 13.16 -18.79 13.73
N SER A 212 13.96 -17.92 13.10
CA SER A 212 14.86 -17.00 13.81
C SER A 212 14.12 -16.11 14.80
N VAL A 213 12.99 -15.53 14.38
CA VAL A 213 12.13 -14.69 15.23
C VAL A 213 11.47 -15.53 16.34
N SER A 214 11.06 -16.76 16.05
CA SER A 214 10.50 -17.69 17.04
C SER A 214 11.51 -18.02 18.13
N MET A 215 12.75 -18.31 17.77
CA MET A 215 13.83 -18.56 18.76
C MET A 215 14.06 -17.36 19.67
N LEU A 216 14.06 -16.14 19.11
CA LEU A 216 14.20 -14.90 19.88
C LEU A 216 12.99 -14.65 20.80
N SER A 217 11.81 -15.12 20.44
CA SER A 217 10.60 -14.91 21.23
C SER A 217 10.60 -15.66 22.57
N GLY A 218 11.40 -16.71 22.70
CA GLY A 218 11.41 -17.60 23.87
C GLY A 218 10.20 -18.55 23.93
N PHE A 219 9.32 -18.55 22.94
CA PHE A 219 8.24 -19.53 22.84
C PHE A 219 8.75 -20.80 22.14
N SER A 220 8.64 -21.96 22.80
CA SER A 220 8.93 -23.25 22.15
C SER A 220 7.98 -23.49 20.96
N ARG A 221 8.55 -23.94 19.85
CA ARG A 221 7.83 -24.36 18.63
C ARG A 221 6.70 -25.33 18.95
N LYS A 222 5.45 -24.86 19.02
CA LYS A 222 4.24 -25.70 19.02
C LYS A 222 3.27 -25.32 17.89
N TYR A 223 3.66 -24.42 17.00
CA TYR A 223 2.81 -24.04 15.87
C TYR A 223 3.40 -24.59 14.57
N THR A 224 2.95 -25.76 14.17
CA THR A 224 2.97 -26.18 12.76
C THR A 224 1.99 -25.31 12.01
N TYR A 225 2.51 -24.32 11.30
CA TYR A 225 1.72 -23.52 10.37
C TYR A 225 1.40 -24.39 9.14
N GLU A 226 0.13 -24.64 8.89
CA GLU A 226 -0.30 -25.18 7.59
C GLU A 226 -0.24 -24.03 6.56
N PRO A 227 0.41 -24.22 5.40
CA PRO A 227 0.45 -23.20 4.39
C PRO A 227 -0.96 -22.85 3.93
N ILE A 228 -1.30 -21.57 3.90
CA ILE A 228 -2.56 -21.08 3.33
C ILE A 228 -2.43 -21.22 1.80
N HIS A 229 -2.78 -22.40 1.29
CA HIS A 229 -3.02 -22.59 -0.13
C HIS A 229 -4.38 -21.97 -0.46
N GLN A 230 -4.33 -20.94 -1.30
CA GLN A 230 -5.35 -20.20 -2.05
C GLN A 230 -5.58 -18.77 -1.60
#